data_a654a34306a4c7c708885ffb811fb68e
#
_entry.id   a654a34306a4c7c708885ffb811fb68e
#
_cell.length_a   1.000
_cell.length_b   1.000
_cell.length_c   1.000
_cell.angle_alpha   90.00
_cell.angle_beta   90.00
_cell.angle_gamma   90.00
#
_symmetry.space_group_name_H-M   'P 1'
#
loop_
_entity.id
_entity.type
_entity.pdbx_description
1 polymer ?
#
loop_
_entity_poly.entity_id
_entity_poly.type
_entity_poly.pdbx_seq_one_letter_code
_entity_poly.pdbx_strand_id
1 'polypeptide(L)'
;MKRSIVTIFCIATMASSLAASSGPDSQRARYCAPLASAVASQAVGSEAGFVRSYEHGQDESRLPAGLASTAFVYDNALAAIALVACGNVTSATTIGNALSLAVRHDRTFTDGRVRNAYRAGPVSEGAPALPGWWDGKQNIWAEDAAQDGTSTGNVAWAALALLTLHQATKQESFLADAEHLIDWVIANVSSGSGFRGGFHGYDPQQVRLTWISTEHNVDVYAAAAWLFRLTSERKYADAASEARQFLGRAFDGDHFLLGTKPDGSLADPSMLALDVQLWPWMAIPDAPAQWRSALNFAATHLAVKDGFDFNGDRDGLWVEGTAQASLAYRIAGDPRRSAQLLATLEADRTPSGFLNATRGARVSTGLSIDPTATEADFFYFRRPHLGATAWATLAATTWNPFTGRKVD
;
A
#
# COMPACT_ATOMS: atom_id res chain seq x y z
N MET A 1 -8.49 -83.35 -25.08
CA MET A 1 -8.71 -81.94 -25.26
C MET A 1 -8.72 -81.29 -23.90
N LYS A 2 -7.62 -80.61 -23.49
CA LYS A 2 -7.49 -79.94 -22.21
C LYS A 2 -7.64 -78.44 -22.51
N ARG A 3 -8.67 -77.77 -21.97
CA ARG A 3 -8.87 -76.31 -22.01
C ARG A 3 -8.18 -75.69 -20.84
N SER A 4 -7.16 -74.85 -21.09
CA SER A 4 -6.52 -74.00 -20.10
C SER A 4 -7.29 -72.69 -19.98
N ILE A 5 -7.68 -72.35 -18.74
CA ILE A 5 -8.31 -71.06 -18.39
C ILE A 5 -7.18 -70.12 -17.96
N VAL A 6 -7.03 -69.04 -18.70
CA VAL A 6 -6.08 -67.93 -18.36
C VAL A 6 -6.89 -66.90 -17.55
N THR A 7 -6.55 -66.76 -16.27
CA THR A 7 -7.10 -65.74 -15.41
C THR A 7 -6.24 -64.48 -15.51
N ILE A 8 -6.82 -63.40 -16.07
CA ILE A 8 -6.20 -62.08 -16.15
C ILE A 8 -6.47 -61.34 -14.83
N PHE A 9 -5.41 -61.10 -14.06
CA PHE A 9 -5.44 -60.20 -12.90
C PHE A 9 -5.29 -58.76 -13.35
N CYS A 10 -6.35 -57.95 -13.27
CA CYS A 10 -6.28 -56.50 -13.41
C CYS A 10 -5.77 -55.92 -12.07
N ILE A 11 -4.53 -55.42 -12.05
CA ILE A 11 -4.00 -54.62 -10.96
C ILE A 11 -4.45 -53.18 -11.18
N ALA A 12 -5.44 -52.74 -10.40
CA ALA A 12 -5.85 -51.34 -10.34
C ALA A 12 -4.82 -50.58 -9.49
N THR A 13 -3.92 -49.81 -10.13
CA THR A 13 -3.06 -48.84 -9.47
C THR A 13 -3.90 -47.65 -9.06
N MET A 14 -4.26 -47.57 -7.75
CA MET A 14 -4.76 -46.34 -7.15
C MET A 14 -3.62 -45.33 -7.07
N ALA A 15 -3.61 -44.36 -7.96
CA ALA A 15 -2.80 -43.17 -7.84
C ALA A 15 -3.42 -42.29 -6.74
N SER A 16 -2.90 -42.41 -5.50
CA SER A 16 -3.20 -41.49 -4.41
C SER A 16 -2.56 -40.15 -4.78
N SER A 17 -3.37 -39.17 -5.21
CA SER A 17 -2.97 -37.78 -5.27
C SER A 17 -2.71 -37.29 -3.85
N LEU A 18 -1.47 -37.29 -3.42
CA LEU A 18 -0.99 -36.54 -2.26
C LEU A 18 -1.18 -35.07 -2.58
N ALA A 19 -2.31 -34.48 -2.15
CA ALA A 19 -2.40 -33.05 -1.95
C ALA A 19 -1.40 -32.69 -0.88
N ALA A 20 -0.24 -32.18 -1.27
CA ALA A 20 0.74 -31.63 -0.33
C ALA A 20 0.06 -30.49 0.41
N SER A 21 -0.27 -30.69 1.70
CA SER A 21 -0.68 -29.61 2.58
C SER A 21 0.50 -28.65 2.67
N SER A 22 0.38 -27.49 2.03
CA SER A 22 1.38 -26.46 2.13
C SER A 22 1.40 -25.94 3.58
N GLY A 23 2.44 -26.27 4.33
CA GLY A 23 2.62 -25.74 5.68
C GLY A 23 2.75 -24.21 5.67
N PRO A 24 2.63 -23.55 6.85
CA PRO A 24 2.70 -22.07 6.97
C PRO A 24 3.92 -21.45 6.28
N ASP A 25 5.05 -22.13 6.28
CA ASP A 25 6.29 -21.66 5.64
C ASP A 25 6.18 -21.65 4.11
N SER A 26 5.51 -22.62 3.50
CA SER A 26 5.30 -22.66 2.06
C SER A 26 4.29 -21.61 1.60
N GLN A 27 3.28 -21.31 2.41
CA GLN A 27 2.35 -20.22 2.15
C GLN A 27 3.06 -18.89 2.20
N ARG A 28 3.83 -18.61 3.26
CA ARG A 28 4.65 -17.41 3.39
C ARG A 28 5.59 -17.22 2.20
N ALA A 29 6.29 -18.27 1.79
CA ALA A 29 7.22 -18.22 0.66
C ALA A 29 6.54 -17.78 -0.64
N ARG A 30 5.29 -18.20 -0.89
CA ARG A 30 4.53 -17.82 -2.10
C ARG A 30 4.24 -16.32 -2.19
N TYR A 31 4.07 -15.63 -1.07
CA TYR A 31 3.85 -14.18 -1.04
C TYR A 31 5.16 -13.39 -1.07
N CYS A 32 6.21 -13.92 -0.44
CA CYS A 32 7.51 -13.26 -0.36
C CYS A 32 8.32 -13.31 -1.67
N ALA A 33 8.29 -14.45 -2.37
CA ALA A 33 9.12 -14.66 -3.55
C ALA A 33 8.84 -13.68 -4.70
N PRO A 34 7.58 -13.34 -5.05
CA PRO A 34 7.30 -12.40 -6.13
C PRO A 34 7.91 -11.01 -5.90
N LEU A 35 7.81 -10.48 -4.67
CA LEU A 35 8.37 -9.17 -4.32
C LEU A 35 9.90 -9.17 -4.48
N ALA A 36 10.58 -10.20 -4.00
CA ALA A 36 12.02 -10.33 -4.15
C ALA A 36 12.45 -10.45 -5.63
N SER A 37 11.69 -11.22 -6.42
CA SER A 37 11.93 -11.38 -7.85
C SER A 37 11.73 -10.07 -8.62
N ALA A 38 10.73 -9.27 -8.25
CA ALA A 38 10.49 -7.97 -8.87
C ALA A 38 11.67 -7.00 -8.64
N VAL A 39 12.18 -6.92 -7.41
CA VAL A 39 13.37 -6.10 -7.13
C VAL A 39 14.57 -6.60 -7.94
N ALA A 40 14.82 -7.91 -7.93
CA ALA A 40 15.96 -8.50 -8.66
C ALA A 40 15.89 -8.26 -10.17
N SER A 41 14.69 -8.24 -10.76
CA SER A 41 14.51 -8.07 -12.21
C SER A 41 14.46 -6.61 -12.65
N GLN A 42 13.98 -5.69 -11.81
CA GLN A 42 13.76 -4.29 -12.19
C GLN A 42 14.87 -3.34 -11.70
N ALA A 43 15.59 -3.70 -10.63
CA ALA A 43 16.72 -2.94 -10.11
C ALA A 43 18.07 -3.66 -10.35
N VAL A 44 18.21 -4.32 -11.48
CA VAL A 44 19.36 -5.19 -11.81
C VAL A 44 20.69 -4.48 -11.62
N GLY A 45 21.52 -5.03 -10.73
CA GLY A 45 22.89 -4.52 -10.50
C GLY A 45 22.97 -3.16 -9.83
N SER A 46 21.85 -2.60 -9.37
CA SER A 46 21.79 -1.31 -8.70
C SER A 46 21.64 -1.48 -7.19
N GLU A 47 22.28 -0.60 -6.42
CA GLU A 47 22.10 -0.51 -4.97
C GLU A 47 20.79 0.19 -4.60
N ALA A 48 20.17 0.94 -5.53
CA ALA A 48 18.93 1.65 -5.38
C ALA A 48 18.02 1.43 -6.61
N GLY A 49 16.72 1.23 -6.38
CA GLY A 49 15.77 1.06 -7.46
C GLY A 49 14.33 1.01 -6.99
N PHE A 50 13.43 1.49 -7.86
CA PHE A 50 12.00 1.41 -7.67
C PHE A 50 11.38 0.28 -8.47
N VAL A 51 10.42 -0.40 -7.86
CA VAL A 51 9.62 -1.45 -8.49
C VAL A 51 8.34 -0.85 -9.07
N ARG A 52 8.01 -1.24 -10.30
CA ARG A 52 6.78 -0.80 -10.97
C ARG A 52 5.54 -1.22 -10.18
N SER A 53 4.58 -0.30 -10.05
CA SER A 53 3.32 -0.55 -9.33
C SER A 53 2.43 -1.57 -10.03
N TYR A 54 2.33 -1.49 -11.36
CA TYR A 54 1.67 -2.48 -12.20
C TYR A 54 2.68 -3.21 -13.09
N GLU A 55 2.75 -4.54 -13.04
CA GLU A 55 3.58 -5.29 -13.96
C GLU A 55 3.05 -5.22 -15.40
N HIS A 56 3.97 -5.36 -16.37
CA HIS A 56 3.57 -5.56 -17.76
C HIS A 56 2.77 -6.88 -17.89
N GLY A 57 1.59 -6.80 -18.47
CA GLY A 57 0.78 -7.96 -18.79
C GLY A 57 0.78 -8.24 -20.30
N GLN A 58 0.24 -9.37 -20.69
CA GLN A 58 0.09 -9.73 -22.12
C GLN A 58 -0.88 -8.80 -22.87
N ASP A 59 -1.72 -8.04 -22.16
CA ASP A 59 -2.69 -7.10 -22.72
C ASP A 59 -2.43 -5.69 -22.15
N GLU A 60 -1.34 -5.05 -22.60
CA GLU A 60 -0.92 -3.70 -22.18
C GLU A 60 -1.90 -2.61 -22.62
N SER A 61 -2.74 -2.89 -23.62
CA SER A 61 -3.68 -1.93 -24.20
C SER A 61 -4.73 -1.37 -23.21
N ARG A 62 -4.88 -2.00 -22.05
CA ARG A 62 -5.89 -1.63 -21.04
C ARG A 62 -5.35 -0.80 -19.88
N LEU A 63 -4.03 -0.67 -19.74
CA LEU A 63 -3.45 0.17 -18.70
C LEU A 63 -3.24 1.59 -19.27
N PRO A 64 -3.70 2.65 -18.56
CA PRO A 64 -3.39 4.02 -18.96
C PRO A 64 -1.87 4.23 -19.15
N ALA A 65 -1.47 4.95 -20.19
CA ALA A 65 -0.07 5.16 -20.53
C ALA A 65 0.74 5.74 -19.35
N GLY A 66 0.12 6.63 -18.58
CA GLY A 66 0.70 7.24 -17.39
C GLY A 66 1.04 6.23 -16.28
N LEU A 67 0.51 5.00 -16.31
CA LEU A 67 0.82 3.97 -15.31
C LEU A 67 1.87 2.96 -15.78
N ALA A 68 2.29 3.00 -17.03
CA ALA A 68 3.15 1.96 -17.61
C ALA A 68 4.55 1.89 -16.99
N SER A 69 5.13 3.03 -16.60
CA SER A 69 6.45 3.11 -15.97
C SER A 69 6.43 3.55 -14.51
N THR A 70 5.25 3.67 -13.93
CA THR A 70 5.03 4.27 -12.62
C THR A 70 5.38 3.33 -11.49
N ALA A 71 6.15 3.83 -10.54
CA ALA A 71 6.43 3.26 -9.24
C ALA A 71 5.88 4.21 -8.17
N PHE A 72 4.66 3.99 -7.71
CA PHE A 72 4.10 4.77 -6.61
C PHE A 72 4.92 4.57 -5.34
N VAL A 73 5.16 5.67 -4.63
CA VAL A 73 5.94 5.66 -3.38
C VAL A 73 5.24 4.82 -2.33
N TYR A 74 3.92 4.88 -2.23
CA TYR A 74 3.12 4.02 -1.36
C TYR A 74 3.38 2.53 -1.61
N ASP A 75 3.25 2.07 -2.86
CA ASP A 75 3.46 0.66 -3.21
C ASP A 75 4.87 0.18 -2.91
N ASN A 76 5.87 1.03 -3.20
CA ASN A 76 7.27 0.72 -2.95
C ASN A 76 7.59 0.70 -1.45
N ALA A 77 7.01 1.62 -0.68
CA ALA A 77 7.11 1.61 0.78
C ALA A 77 6.54 0.32 1.38
N LEU A 78 5.35 -0.07 0.94
CA LEU A 78 4.73 -1.35 1.34
C LEU A 78 5.58 -2.56 0.96
N ALA A 79 6.12 -2.57 -0.26
CA ALA A 79 6.99 -3.66 -0.73
C ALA A 79 8.27 -3.77 0.11
N ALA A 80 8.89 -2.65 0.48
CA ALA A 80 10.06 -2.64 1.35
C ALA A 80 9.72 -3.20 2.75
N ILE A 81 8.60 -2.78 3.36
CA ILE A 81 8.14 -3.28 4.65
C ILE A 81 7.83 -4.79 4.57
N ALA A 82 7.14 -5.22 3.53
CA ALA A 82 6.79 -6.63 3.32
C ALA A 82 8.04 -7.51 3.11
N LEU A 83 9.04 -7.02 2.39
CA LEU A 83 10.33 -7.72 2.21
C LEU A 83 11.09 -7.86 3.53
N VAL A 84 11.08 -6.84 4.40
CA VAL A 84 11.62 -6.96 5.77
C VAL A 84 10.85 -8.00 6.56
N ALA A 85 9.51 -8.01 6.50
CA ALA A 85 8.67 -9.01 7.14
C ALA A 85 8.98 -10.44 6.64
N CYS A 86 9.39 -10.59 5.38
CA CYS A 86 9.85 -11.83 4.78
C CYS A 86 11.27 -12.25 5.21
N GLY A 87 12.04 -11.34 5.82
CA GLY A 87 13.46 -11.54 6.13
C GLY A 87 14.40 -11.25 4.96
N ASN A 88 13.89 -10.70 3.85
CA ASN A 88 14.70 -10.30 2.69
C ASN A 88 15.12 -8.82 2.79
N VAL A 89 15.99 -8.55 3.76
CA VAL A 89 16.46 -7.19 4.06
C VAL A 89 17.24 -6.58 2.88
N THR A 90 17.98 -7.38 2.13
CA THR A 90 18.77 -6.90 0.97
C THR A 90 17.87 -6.27 -0.09
N SER A 91 16.82 -6.98 -0.55
CA SER A 91 15.87 -6.42 -1.52
C SER A 91 15.10 -5.22 -0.96
N ALA A 92 14.74 -5.25 0.33
CA ALA A 92 14.10 -4.12 0.99
C ALA A 92 15.01 -2.88 0.99
N THR A 93 16.31 -3.07 1.25
CA THR A 93 17.33 -1.99 1.26
C THR A 93 17.48 -1.35 -0.13
N THR A 94 17.37 -2.11 -1.21
CA THR A 94 17.41 -1.55 -2.58
C THR A 94 16.28 -0.52 -2.79
N ILE A 95 15.06 -0.82 -2.35
CA ILE A 95 13.95 0.14 -2.40
C ILE A 95 14.19 1.29 -1.42
N GLY A 96 14.64 0.99 -0.20
CA GLY A 96 14.94 2.01 0.82
C GLY A 96 15.99 3.02 0.36
N ASN A 97 17.03 2.57 -0.31
CA ASN A 97 18.05 3.45 -0.88
C ASN A 97 17.45 4.37 -1.96
N ALA A 98 16.53 3.86 -2.79
CA ALA A 98 15.83 4.70 -3.78
C ALA A 98 14.95 5.75 -3.11
N LEU A 99 14.22 5.39 -2.03
CA LEU A 99 13.46 6.35 -1.22
C LEU A 99 14.38 7.39 -0.56
N SER A 100 15.52 6.98 -0.01
CA SER A 100 16.52 7.88 0.57
C SER A 100 17.10 8.85 -0.46
N LEU A 101 17.36 8.40 -1.70
CA LEU A 101 17.78 9.28 -2.78
C LEU A 101 16.68 10.28 -3.14
N ALA A 102 15.41 9.85 -3.15
CA ALA A 102 14.27 10.72 -3.42
C ALA A 102 14.09 11.80 -2.34
N VAL A 103 14.35 11.49 -1.07
CA VAL A 103 14.33 12.48 0.03
C VAL A 103 15.42 13.52 -0.14
N ARG A 104 16.61 13.11 -0.57
CA ARG A 104 17.80 13.99 -0.63
C ARG A 104 17.91 14.73 -1.94
N HIS A 105 17.32 14.23 -2.99
CA HIS A 105 17.47 14.74 -4.35
C HIS A 105 16.13 14.77 -5.06
N ASP A 106 15.69 15.97 -5.42
CA ASP A 106 14.55 16.18 -6.30
C ASP A 106 14.98 17.09 -7.46
N ARG A 107 14.34 16.98 -8.61
CA ARG A 107 14.70 17.78 -9.79
C ARG A 107 14.39 19.28 -9.62
N THR A 108 13.50 19.62 -8.66
CA THR A 108 12.98 20.99 -8.50
C THR A 108 13.02 21.45 -7.04
N PHE A 109 12.63 20.58 -6.08
CA PHE A 109 12.48 20.94 -4.68
C PHE A 109 13.69 20.50 -3.86
N THR A 110 14.05 21.33 -2.87
CA THR A 110 15.19 21.08 -1.96
C THR A 110 14.74 20.95 -0.50
N ASP A 111 13.43 20.77 -0.29
CA ASP A 111 12.84 20.72 1.05
C ASP A 111 12.69 19.29 1.60
N GLY A 112 13.13 18.27 0.85
CA GLY A 112 13.16 16.87 1.28
C GLY A 112 11.83 16.13 1.14
N ARG A 113 10.86 16.71 0.41
CA ARG A 113 9.63 15.99 0.06
C ARG A 113 9.92 14.84 -0.89
N VAL A 114 9.07 13.81 -0.85
CA VAL A 114 9.00 12.80 -1.91
C VAL A 114 7.77 13.05 -2.77
N ARG A 115 7.87 12.70 -4.06
CA ARG A 115 6.74 12.74 -5.01
C ARG A 115 5.80 11.57 -4.76
N ASN A 116 4.62 11.62 -5.36
CA ASN A 116 3.69 10.49 -5.30
C ASN A 116 4.19 9.26 -6.06
N ALA A 117 4.99 9.48 -7.11
CA ALA A 117 5.58 8.40 -7.90
C ALA A 117 6.92 8.79 -8.53
N TYR A 118 7.70 7.76 -8.82
CA TYR A 118 8.94 7.85 -9.59
C TYR A 118 8.92 6.85 -10.74
N ARG A 119 9.85 6.96 -11.68
CA ARG A 119 10.01 5.98 -12.75
C ARG A 119 10.59 4.69 -12.16
N ALA A 120 9.95 3.56 -12.48
CA ALA A 120 10.44 2.25 -12.10
C ALA A 120 11.79 1.92 -12.76
N GLY A 121 12.60 1.16 -12.05
CA GLY A 121 13.92 0.72 -12.49
C GLY A 121 15.04 1.19 -11.59
N PRO A 122 16.32 1.00 -12.02
CA PRO A 122 17.49 1.45 -11.28
C PRO A 122 17.49 2.97 -11.07
N VAL A 123 17.89 3.37 -9.87
CA VAL A 123 18.13 4.79 -9.54
C VAL A 123 19.64 4.97 -9.41
N SER A 124 20.20 5.82 -10.26
CA SER A 124 21.61 6.27 -10.15
C SER A 124 21.72 7.46 -9.19
N GLU A 125 22.94 7.88 -8.90
CA GLU A 125 23.20 9.09 -8.12
C GLU A 125 22.45 10.30 -8.69
N GLY A 126 21.82 11.08 -7.81
CA GLY A 126 21.05 12.29 -8.16
C GLY A 126 19.54 12.10 -7.97
N ALA A 127 18.79 13.04 -8.56
CA ALA A 127 17.32 13.02 -8.44
C ALA A 127 16.71 11.85 -9.22
N PRO A 128 15.85 11.02 -8.58
CA PRO A 128 15.12 9.99 -9.29
C PRO A 128 14.23 10.60 -10.38
N ALA A 129 14.19 9.95 -11.56
CA ALA A 129 13.36 10.41 -12.65
C ALA A 129 11.87 10.26 -12.35
N LEU A 130 11.06 11.23 -12.78
CA LEU A 130 9.60 11.11 -12.69
C LEU A 130 9.06 10.16 -13.76
N PRO A 131 7.90 9.53 -13.52
CA PRO A 131 7.24 8.72 -14.52
C PRO A 131 6.68 9.61 -15.64
N GLY A 132 6.34 8.99 -16.75
CA GLY A 132 5.77 9.69 -17.87
C GLY A 132 5.70 8.79 -19.10
N TRP A 133 5.15 9.32 -20.17
CA TRP A 133 5.00 8.62 -21.43
C TRP A 133 5.21 9.54 -22.63
N TRP A 134 5.53 8.94 -23.77
CA TRP A 134 5.60 9.69 -25.02
C TRP A 134 4.19 9.86 -25.59
N ASP A 135 3.71 11.11 -25.66
CA ASP A 135 2.48 11.43 -26.38
C ASP A 135 2.81 11.68 -27.86
N GLY A 136 2.59 10.66 -28.68
CA GLY A 136 2.85 10.74 -30.14
C GLY A 136 1.93 11.69 -30.89
N LYS A 137 0.79 12.11 -30.32
CA LYS A 137 -0.10 13.10 -30.94
C LYS A 137 0.42 14.51 -30.75
N GLN A 138 0.92 14.82 -29.57
CA GLN A 138 1.47 16.13 -29.22
C GLN A 138 2.97 16.21 -29.47
N ASN A 139 3.64 15.09 -29.73
CA ASN A 139 5.09 14.95 -29.89
C ASN A 139 5.88 15.50 -28.69
N ILE A 140 5.44 15.18 -27.49
CA ILE A 140 6.05 15.58 -26.22
C ILE A 140 6.18 14.39 -25.26
N TRP A 141 7.10 14.52 -24.31
CA TRP A 141 7.08 13.71 -23.10
C TRP A 141 6.03 14.26 -22.15
N ALA A 142 5.00 13.48 -21.86
CA ALA A 142 3.92 13.86 -20.95
C ALA A 142 4.18 13.27 -19.56
N GLU A 143 3.81 14.03 -18.54
CA GLU A 143 3.82 13.63 -17.12
C GLU A 143 2.39 13.74 -16.57
N ASP A 144 2.17 13.22 -15.38
CA ASP A 144 0.87 13.22 -14.71
C ASP A 144 0.92 14.10 -13.45
N ALA A 145 -0.02 15.04 -13.31
CA ALA A 145 -0.04 16.01 -12.23
C ALA A 145 -0.21 15.40 -10.85
N ALA A 146 -0.94 14.28 -10.75
CA ALA A 146 -1.10 13.56 -9.49
C ALA A 146 0.18 12.80 -9.10
N GLN A 147 0.89 12.25 -10.09
CA GLN A 147 2.15 11.54 -9.87
C GLN A 147 3.29 12.48 -9.50
N ASP A 148 3.34 13.65 -10.12
CA ASP A 148 4.31 14.72 -9.83
C ASP A 148 4.06 15.39 -8.48
N GLY A 149 2.84 15.31 -7.96
CA GLY A 149 2.43 15.82 -6.68
C GLY A 149 3.12 15.17 -5.48
N THR A 150 2.77 15.64 -4.28
CA THR A 150 3.26 15.12 -3.00
C THR A 150 2.07 14.97 -2.06
N SER A 151 1.55 13.75 -1.90
CA SER A 151 0.51 13.46 -0.92
C SER A 151 1.10 13.19 0.45
N THR A 152 0.48 13.73 1.48
CA THR A 152 0.89 13.51 2.88
C THR A 152 0.97 12.03 3.24
N GLY A 153 0.04 11.21 2.76
CA GLY A 153 0.06 9.75 2.95
C GLY A 153 1.30 9.10 2.34
N ASN A 154 1.65 9.43 1.09
CA ASN A 154 2.86 8.88 0.45
C ASN A 154 4.15 9.25 1.20
N VAL A 155 4.24 10.48 1.72
CA VAL A 155 5.37 10.92 2.55
C VAL A 155 5.45 10.10 3.85
N ALA A 156 4.31 9.91 4.52
CA ALA A 156 4.26 9.13 5.76
C ALA A 156 4.58 7.63 5.52
N TRP A 157 4.11 7.04 4.42
CA TRP A 157 4.45 5.65 4.06
C TRP A 157 5.92 5.48 3.72
N ALA A 158 6.55 6.45 3.03
CA ALA A 158 7.99 6.45 2.83
C ALA A 158 8.74 6.47 4.17
N ALA A 159 8.29 7.30 5.13
CA ALA A 159 8.87 7.32 6.48
C ALA A 159 8.69 5.98 7.21
N LEU A 160 7.51 5.34 7.14
CA LEU A 160 7.27 4.01 7.74
C LEU A 160 8.19 2.92 7.16
N ALA A 161 8.44 2.95 5.85
CA ALA A 161 9.37 2.03 5.20
C ALA A 161 10.82 2.25 5.68
N LEU A 162 11.26 3.51 5.76
CA LEU A 162 12.60 3.86 6.25
C LEU A 162 12.77 3.51 7.73
N LEU A 163 11.77 3.74 8.57
CA LEU A 163 11.75 3.31 9.98
C LEU A 163 11.83 1.78 10.12
N THR A 164 11.12 1.05 9.27
CA THR A 164 11.18 -0.41 9.22
C THR A 164 12.59 -0.88 8.84
N LEU A 165 13.22 -0.24 7.87
CA LEU A 165 14.59 -0.53 7.44
C LEU A 165 15.62 -0.16 8.51
N HIS A 166 15.47 1.00 9.17
CA HIS A 166 16.32 1.35 10.32
C HIS A 166 16.21 0.29 11.43
N GLN A 167 14.99 -0.15 11.73
CA GLN A 167 14.80 -1.20 12.75
C GLN A 167 15.50 -2.51 12.36
N ALA A 168 15.48 -2.89 11.07
CA ALA A 168 16.05 -4.13 10.56
C ALA A 168 17.57 -4.08 10.37
N THR A 169 18.12 -2.92 9.92
CA THR A 169 19.52 -2.78 9.51
C THR A 169 20.40 -2.02 10.51
N LYS A 170 19.79 -1.21 11.38
CA LYS A 170 20.45 -0.25 12.26
C LYS A 170 21.22 0.84 11.52
N GLN A 171 20.90 1.09 10.26
CA GLN A 171 21.49 2.22 9.52
C GLN A 171 20.82 3.52 9.93
N GLU A 172 21.60 4.42 10.49
CA GLU A 172 21.12 5.73 10.98
C GLU A 172 20.64 6.65 9.85
N SER A 173 21.13 6.45 8.63
CA SER A 173 20.67 7.22 7.46
C SER A 173 19.19 7.05 7.20
N PHE A 174 18.63 5.85 7.38
CA PHE A 174 17.20 5.60 7.22
C PHE A 174 16.37 6.31 8.29
N LEU A 175 16.88 6.38 9.53
CA LEU A 175 16.22 7.14 10.58
C LEU A 175 16.22 8.63 10.24
N ALA A 176 17.38 9.18 9.87
CA ALA A 176 17.51 10.60 9.52
C ALA A 176 16.60 11.01 8.34
N ASP A 177 16.49 10.16 7.30
CA ASP A 177 15.60 10.42 6.18
C ASP A 177 14.12 10.33 6.59
N ALA A 178 13.75 9.40 7.49
CA ALA A 178 12.38 9.32 8.03
C ALA A 178 12.03 10.55 8.89
N GLU A 179 12.97 11.04 9.71
CA GLU A 179 12.83 12.28 10.47
C GLU A 179 12.59 13.47 9.53
N HIS A 180 13.39 13.56 8.47
CA HIS A 180 13.26 14.61 7.45
C HIS A 180 11.88 14.65 6.79
N LEU A 181 11.36 13.49 6.43
CA LEU A 181 10.01 13.36 5.84
C LEU A 181 8.91 13.83 6.79
N ILE A 182 8.95 13.42 8.06
CA ILE A 182 7.92 13.82 9.03
C ILE A 182 8.11 15.28 9.46
N ASP A 183 9.33 15.79 9.51
CA ASP A 183 9.58 17.22 9.71
C ASP A 183 8.99 18.05 8.57
N TRP A 184 9.12 17.57 7.32
CA TRP A 184 8.47 18.21 6.18
C TRP A 184 6.92 18.22 6.32
N VAL A 185 6.33 17.10 6.74
CA VAL A 185 4.88 17.01 7.00
C VAL A 185 4.46 18.03 8.06
N ILE A 186 5.17 18.10 9.19
CA ILE A 186 4.89 19.04 10.28
C ILE A 186 4.95 20.48 9.78
N ALA A 187 6.03 20.83 9.05
CA ALA A 187 6.28 22.19 8.60
C ALA A 187 5.32 22.67 7.49
N ASN A 188 4.92 21.77 6.59
CA ASN A 188 4.24 22.18 5.35
C ASN A 188 2.75 21.87 5.31
N VAL A 189 2.26 20.85 6.01
CA VAL A 189 0.87 20.40 5.87
C VAL A 189 0.08 20.32 7.19
N SER A 190 0.70 20.54 8.34
CA SER A 190 -0.04 20.70 9.62
C SER A 190 -1.03 21.87 9.53
N SER A 191 -2.21 21.70 10.10
CA SER A 191 -3.25 22.73 10.19
C SER A 191 -3.55 23.13 11.63
N GLY A 192 -2.92 22.49 12.63
CA GLY A 192 -3.27 22.56 14.03
C GLY A 192 -4.52 21.76 14.39
N SER A 193 -5.14 21.12 13.39
CA SER A 193 -6.33 20.28 13.59
C SER A 193 -6.33 19.03 12.69
N GLY A 194 -5.14 18.58 12.30
CA GLY A 194 -4.87 17.46 11.42
C GLY A 194 -4.00 17.89 10.24
N PHE A 195 -3.54 16.92 9.47
CA PHE A 195 -2.61 17.12 8.36
C PHE A 195 -3.35 17.14 7.04
N ARG A 196 -3.12 18.20 6.24
CA ARG A 196 -3.75 18.43 4.93
C ARG A 196 -3.24 17.41 3.91
N GLY A 197 -3.95 17.35 2.76
CA GLY A 197 -3.71 16.38 1.69
C GLY A 197 -2.32 16.39 1.05
N GLY A 198 -1.61 17.52 1.13
CA GLY A 198 -0.31 17.70 0.49
C GLY A 198 -0.35 18.72 -0.64
N PHE A 199 0.28 18.39 -1.78
CA PHE A 199 0.39 19.24 -2.96
C PHE A 199 0.06 18.46 -4.24
N HIS A 200 -0.64 19.10 -5.16
CA HIS A 200 -1.03 18.54 -6.46
C HIS A 200 -0.55 19.45 -7.59
N GLY A 201 -0.23 18.85 -8.72
CA GLY A 201 0.13 19.59 -9.92
C GLY A 201 1.59 19.40 -10.33
N TYR A 202 1.92 20.00 -11.46
CA TYR A 202 3.26 19.97 -12.02
C TYR A 202 4.18 20.95 -11.29
N ASP A 203 5.44 20.61 -11.14
CA ASP A 203 6.44 21.54 -10.62
C ASP A 203 6.75 22.65 -11.63
N PRO A 204 7.17 23.83 -11.15
CA PRO A 204 7.26 24.23 -9.74
C PRO A 204 5.95 24.78 -9.13
N GLN A 205 4.84 24.87 -9.90
CA GLN A 205 3.60 25.55 -9.49
C GLN A 205 2.58 24.59 -8.87
N GLN A 206 3.02 23.70 -8.01
CA GLN A 206 2.10 22.80 -7.29
C GLN A 206 1.17 23.56 -6.35
N VAL A 207 -0.10 23.13 -6.28
CA VAL A 207 -1.15 23.73 -5.44
C VAL A 207 -1.30 22.92 -4.16
N ARG A 208 -1.33 23.63 -3.03
CA ARG A 208 -1.59 22.99 -1.73
C ARG A 208 -3.03 22.49 -1.66
N LEU A 209 -3.21 21.25 -1.28
CA LEU A 209 -4.51 20.65 -0.99
C LEU A 209 -4.93 21.06 0.44
N THR A 210 -6.12 21.62 0.58
CA THR A 210 -6.59 22.16 1.88
C THR A 210 -7.45 21.19 2.67
N TRP A 211 -8.01 20.16 2.02
CA TRP A 211 -8.74 19.09 2.70
C TRP A 211 -7.79 18.24 3.57
N ILE A 212 -8.36 17.57 4.55
CA ILE A 212 -7.66 16.67 5.47
C ILE A 212 -8.19 15.25 5.25
N SER A 213 -7.33 14.28 4.97
CA SER A 213 -7.71 12.87 4.81
C SER A 213 -7.58 12.12 6.13
N THR A 214 -8.59 11.30 6.45
CA THR A 214 -8.54 10.37 7.58
C THR A 214 -7.40 9.35 7.38
N GLU A 215 -7.27 8.78 6.19
CA GLU A 215 -6.19 7.87 5.80
C GLU A 215 -4.80 8.47 6.08
N HIS A 216 -4.50 9.65 5.49
CA HIS A 216 -3.20 10.31 5.69
C HIS A 216 -2.90 10.63 7.16
N ASN A 217 -3.92 10.92 7.97
CA ASN A 217 -3.72 11.20 9.39
C ASN A 217 -3.43 9.93 10.20
N VAL A 218 -3.93 8.76 9.77
CA VAL A 218 -3.49 7.47 10.34
C VAL A 218 -2.01 7.23 10.06
N ASP A 219 -1.56 7.49 8.84
CA ASP A 219 -0.19 7.30 8.40
C ASP A 219 0.78 8.20 9.18
N VAL A 220 0.43 9.50 9.27
CA VAL A 220 1.23 10.47 10.04
C VAL A 220 1.27 10.10 11.52
N TYR A 221 0.13 9.70 12.11
CA TYR A 221 0.12 9.21 13.49
C TYR A 221 1.12 8.08 13.70
N ALA A 222 1.08 7.07 12.83
CA ALA A 222 1.92 5.88 12.94
C ALA A 222 3.41 6.23 12.85
N ALA A 223 3.79 7.01 11.83
CA ALA A 223 5.17 7.42 11.62
C ALA A 223 5.69 8.33 12.74
N ALA A 224 4.91 9.35 13.15
CA ALA A 224 5.28 10.27 14.20
C ALA A 224 5.37 9.57 15.58
N ALA A 225 4.42 8.70 15.92
CA ALA A 225 4.47 7.92 17.15
C ALA A 225 5.68 6.98 17.18
N TRP A 226 6.08 6.44 16.04
CA TRP A 226 7.28 5.61 15.93
C TRP A 226 8.56 6.43 16.10
N LEU A 227 8.67 7.57 15.45
CA LEU A 227 9.78 8.51 15.64
C LEU A 227 9.90 8.97 17.09
N PHE A 228 8.79 9.33 17.74
CA PHE A 228 8.81 9.69 19.15
C PHE A 228 9.38 8.59 20.05
N ARG A 229 9.03 7.33 19.79
CA ARG A 229 9.58 6.19 20.54
C ARG A 229 11.10 6.02 20.35
N LEU A 230 11.64 6.41 19.20
CA LEU A 230 13.07 6.27 18.89
C LEU A 230 13.88 7.47 19.39
N THR A 231 13.37 8.69 19.21
CA THR A 231 14.13 9.94 19.41
C THR A 231 13.78 10.68 20.70
N SER A 232 12.58 10.43 21.24
CA SER A 232 11.99 11.20 22.36
C SER A 232 11.77 12.70 22.04
N GLU A 233 11.83 13.10 20.76
CA GLU A 233 11.62 14.49 20.36
C GLU A 233 10.14 14.87 20.43
N ARG A 234 9.85 15.95 21.20
CA ARG A 234 8.50 16.42 21.50
C ARG A 234 7.66 16.70 20.25
N LYS A 235 8.28 17.26 19.20
CA LYS A 235 7.59 17.57 17.94
C LYS A 235 6.82 16.38 17.35
N TYR A 236 7.37 15.16 17.48
CA TYR A 236 6.73 13.95 16.98
C TYR A 236 5.56 13.48 17.86
N ALA A 237 5.68 13.66 19.19
CA ALA A 237 4.54 13.42 20.09
C ALA A 237 3.38 14.38 19.79
N ASP A 238 3.69 15.65 19.57
CA ASP A 238 2.72 16.69 19.25
C ASP A 238 2.05 16.41 17.89
N ALA A 239 2.81 16.00 16.87
CA ALA A 239 2.27 15.58 15.56
C ALA A 239 1.36 14.34 15.67
N ALA A 240 1.78 13.31 16.40
CA ALA A 240 0.94 12.14 16.65
C ALA A 240 -0.37 12.52 17.40
N SER A 241 -0.27 13.44 18.35
CA SER A 241 -1.45 13.96 19.07
C SER A 241 -2.41 14.73 18.15
N GLU A 242 -1.89 15.60 17.27
CA GLU A 242 -2.69 16.34 16.28
C GLU A 242 -3.45 15.38 15.36
N ALA A 243 -2.75 14.39 14.78
CA ALA A 243 -3.35 13.38 13.93
C ALA A 243 -4.44 12.56 14.67
N ARG A 244 -4.14 12.08 15.88
CA ARG A 244 -5.09 11.32 16.70
C ARG A 244 -6.33 12.11 17.06
N GLN A 245 -6.20 13.40 17.38
CA GLN A 245 -7.33 14.27 17.67
C GLN A 245 -8.22 14.44 16.44
N PHE A 246 -7.64 14.56 15.25
CA PHE A 246 -8.39 14.58 14.01
C PHE A 246 -9.17 13.28 13.80
N LEU A 247 -8.54 12.12 13.98
CA LEU A 247 -9.21 10.81 13.86
C LEU A 247 -10.39 10.69 14.83
N GLY A 248 -10.25 11.21 16.04
CA GLY A 248 -11.38 11.28 17.00
C GLY A 248 -12.56 12.11 16.52
N ARG A 249 -12.32 13.17 15.72
CA ARG A 249 -13.38 13.99 15.11
C ARG A 249 -13.95 13.36 13.84
N ALA A 250 -13.14 12.62 13.10
CA ALA A 250 -13.57 11.91 11.89
C ALA A 250 -14.41 10.65 12.19
N PHE A 251 -14.40 10.16 13.42
CA PHE A 251 -15.24 9.05 13.87
C PHE A 251 -16.62 9.58 14.28
N ASP A 252 -17.67 9.17 13.59
CA ASP A 252 -19.05 9.66 13.81
C ASP A 252 -19.84 8.88 14.88
N GLY A 253 -19.21 7.87 15.50
CA GLY A 253 -19.80 6.98 16.49
C GLY A 253 -20.04 5.56 15.99
N ASP A 254 -19.99 5.33 14.67
CA ASP A 254 -20.15 4.03 14.03
C ASP A 254 -19.01 3.72 13.06
N HIS A 255 -18.60 4.68 12.25
CA HIS A 255 -17.56 4.53 11.24
C HIS A 255 -16.69 5.80 11.10
N PHE A 256 -15.65 5.73 10.29
CA PHE A 256 -14.81 6.87 9.99
C PHE A 256 -15.23 7.54 8.68
N LEU A 257 -15.34 8.87 8.72
CA LEU A 257 -15.53 9.71 7.54
C LEU A 257 -14.21 9.81 6.76
N LEU A 258 -14.26 10.04 5.45
CA LEU A 258 -13.07 10.17 4.60
C LEU A 258 -12.14 11.30 5.04
N GLY A 259 -12.65 12.32 5.70
CA GLY A 259 -11.88 13.46 6.15
C GLY A 259 -12.68 14.74 6.10
N THR A 260 -12.08 15.82 5.58
CA THR A 260 -12.76 17.11 5.38
C THR A 260 -12.81 17.50 3.92
N LYS A 261 -13.76 18.36 3.58
CA LYS A 261 -13.80 19.14 2.34
C LYS A 261 -12.75 20.27 2.38
N PRO A 262 -12.47 20.93 1.25
CA PRO A 262 -11.56 22.08 1.21
C PRO A 262 -11.95 23.25 2.14
N ASP A 263 -13.22 23.40 2.47
CA ASP A 263 -13.74 24.42 3.40
C ASP A 263 -13.58 24.05 4.89
N GLY A 264 -13.06 22.86 5.18
CA GLY A 264 -12.83 22.35 6.52
C GLY A 264 -14.03 21.59 7.14
N SER A 265 -15.21 21.59 6.49
CA SER A 265 -16.35 20.76 6.92
C SER A 265 -16.03 19.27 6.71
N LEU A 266 -16.59 18.41 7.57
CA LEU A 266 -16.41 16.96 7.42
C LEU A 266 -17.00 16.47 6.08
N ALA A 267 -16.41 15.42 5.54
CA ALA A 267 -16.87 14.75 4.34
C ALA A 267 -18.28 14.17 4.55
N ASP A 268 -18.97 13.95 3.44
CA ASP A 268 -20.29 13.31 3.47
C ASP A 268 -20.17 11.88 4.01
N PRO A 269 -20.99 11.48 5.01
CA PRO A 269 -20.95 10.12 5.57
C PRO A 269 -21.24 8.99 4.56
N SER A 270 -21.87 9.32 3.42
CA SER A 270 -22.12 8.35 2.35
C SER A 270 -20.88 8.08 1.49
N MET A 271 -19.87 8.94 1.55
CA MET A 271 -18.57 8.71 0.88
C MET A 271 -17.73 7.79 1.74
N LEU A 272 -17.52 6.58 1.28
CA LEU A 272 -16.85 5.53 2.04
C LEU A 272 -15.55 5.12 1.36
N ALA A 273 -14.57 4.73 2.17
CA ALA A 273 -13.40 3.96 1.74
C ALA A 273 -13.08 2.91 2.80
N LEU A 274 -12.61 1.77 2.37
CA LEU A 274 -12.36 0.61 3.24
C LEU A 274 -11.18 0.85 4.19
N ASP A 275 -10.08 1.40 3.68
CA ASP A 275 -8.86 1.67 4.43
C ASP A 275 -9.10 2.54 5.65
N VAL A 276 -9.89 3.60 5.54
CA VAL A 276 -10.22 4.47 6.67
C VAL A 276 -11.05 3.76 7.76
N GLN A 277 -11.71 2.63 7.43
CA GLN A 277 -12.43 1.82 8.42
C GLN A 277 -11.50 0.83 9.14
N LEU A 278 -10.39 0.45 8.52
CA LEU A 278 -9.49 -0.60 9.00
C LEU A 278 -8.26 -0.02 9.72
N TRP A 279 -7.62 0.98 9.13
CA TRP A 279 -6.30 1.45 9.51
C TRP A 279 -6.23 2.14 10.88
N PRO A 280 -7.23 2.94 11.33
CA PRO A 280 -7.18 3.52 12.68
C PRO A 280 -7.06 2.47 13.78
N TRP A 281 -7.75 1.33 13.62
CA TRP A 281 -7.66 0.21 14.54
C TRP A 281 -6.32 -0.52 14.47
N MET A 282 -5.72 -0.58 13.29
CA MET A 282 -4.40 -1.23 13.09
C MET A 282 -3.24 -0.38 13.60
N ALA A 283 -3.32 0.93 13.40
CA ALA A 283 -2.22 1.86 13.67
C ALA A 283 -2.13 2.31 15.13
N ILE A 284 -3.25 2.34 15.86
CA ILE A 284 -3.33 2.93 17.21
C ILE A 284 -3.53 1.82 18.24
N PRO A 285 -2.47 1.42 18.97
CA PRO A 285 -2.53 0.28 19.90
C PRO A 285 -3.52 0.49 21.06
N ASP A 286 -3.73 1.75 21.49
CA ASP A 286 -4.65 2.17 22.54
C ASP A 286 -5.89 2.88 21.95
N ALA A 287 -6.31 2.46 20.75
CA ALA A 287 -7.51 2.98 20.10
C ALA A 287 -8.72 2.84 21.02
N PRO A 288 -9.62 3.83 21.05
CA PRO A 288 -10.88 3.70 21.78
C PRO A 288 -11.64 2.44 21.35
N ALA A 289 -12.13 1.65 22.29
CA ALA A 289 -12.78 0.36 21.99
C ALA A 289 -13.96 0.51 21.01
N GLN A 290 -14.63 1.66 21.02
CA GLN A 290 -15.72 1.99 20.09
C GLN A 290 -15.27 2.06 18.63
N TRP A 291 -14.01 2.36 18.32
CA TRP A 291 -13.50 2.40 16.93
C TRP A 291 -13.56 1.04 16.24
N ARG A 292 -13.69 -0.03 17.03
CA ARG A 292 -13.88 -1.39 16.48
C ARG A 292 -15.19 -1.53 15.70
N SER A 293 -16.21 -0.67 15.94
CA SER A 293 -17.46 -0.67 15.17
C SER A 293 -17.20 -0.45 13.68
N ALA A 294 -16.18 0.32 13.30
CA ALA A 294 -15.82 0.55 11.91
C ALA A 294 -15.51 -0.75 11.13
N LEU A 295 -14.96 -1.79 11.80
CA LEU A 295 -14.76 -3.11 11.18
C LEU A 295 -16.10 -3.79 10.86
N ASN A 296 -17.10 -3.68 11.75
CA ASN A 296 -18.44 -4.22 11.52
C ASN A 296 -19.17 -3.42 10.44
N PHE A 297 -19.00 -2.10 10.45
CA PHE A 297 -19.52 -1.21 9.42
C PHE A 297 -18.97 -1.59 8.04
N ALA A 298 -17.66 -1.76 7.91
CA ALA A 298 -17.03 -2.23 6.66
C ALA A 298 -17.60 -3.58 6.21
N ALA A 299 -17.77 -4.53 7.14
CA ALA A 299 -18.34 -5.85 6.84
C ALA A 299 -19.80 -5.77 6.33
N THR A 300 -20.54 -4.75 6.72
CA THR A 300 -21.95 -4.55 6.34
C THR A 300 -22.06 -3.79 5.01
N HIS A 301 -21.24 -2.75 4.83
CA HIS A 301 -21.43 -1.77 3.76
C HIS A 301 -20.46 -1.95 2.58
N LEU A 302 -19.27 -2.51 2.80
CA LEU A 302 -18.21 -2.61 1.79
C LEU A 302 -17.91 -4.05 1.38
N ALA A 303 -18.50 -5.05 2.05
CA ALA A 303 -18.28 -6.44 1.70
C ALA A 303 -18.92 -6.79 0.35
N VAL A 304 -18.17 -7.51 -0.47
CA VAL A 304 -18.60 -8.17 -1.69
C VAL A 304 -18.39 -9.68 -1.56
N LYS A 305 -18.75 -10.45 -2.61
CA LYS A 305 -18.49 -11.88 -2.59
C LYS A 305 -16.98 -12.14 -2.41
N ASP A 306 -16.64 -12.90 -1.38
CA ASP A 306 -15.29 -13.37 -1.05
C ASP A 306 -14.29 -12.31 -0.55
N GLY A 307 -14.72 -11.06 -0.30
CA GLY A 307 -13.82 -10.01 0.16
C GLY A 307 -14.50 -8.66 0.33
N PHE A 308 -13.79 -7.61 -0.01
CA PHE A 308 -14.24 -6.23 0.13
C PHE A 308 -14.01 -5.44 -1.15
N ASP A 309 -14.87 -4.47 -1.39
CA ASP A 309 -14.68 -3.41 -2.34
C ASP A 309 -13.90 -2.24 -1.70
N PHE A 310 -13.44 -1.30 -2.52
CA PHE A 310 -12.85 -0.06 -2.04
C PHE A 310 -13.88 0.82 -1.34
N ASN A 311 -15.06 0.98 -1.94
CA ASN A 311 -16.12 1.86 -1.48
C ASN A 311 -17.51 1.19 -1.43
N GLY A 312 -18.56 1.99 -1.22
CA GLY A 312 -19.93 1.51 -1.05
C GLY A 312 -20.68 1.18 -2.33
N ASP A 313 -20.12 1.39 -3.53
CA ASP A 313 -20.78 1.07 -4.80
C ASP A 313 -20.74 -0.44 -5.11
N ARG A 314 -19.81 -1.18 -4.50
CA ARG A 314 -19.66 -2.64 -4.57
C ARG A 314 -19.50 -3.14 -6.00
N ASP A 315 -18.76 -2.40 -6.82
CA ASP A 315 -18.57 -2.73 -8.24
C ASP A 315 -17.57 -3.88 -8.44
N GLY A 316 -16.78 -4.23 -7.42
CA GLY A 316 -15.86 -5.37 -7.51
C GLY A 316 -15.09 -5.69 -6.22
N LEU A 317 -14.28 -6.75 -6.28
CA LEU A 317 -13.36 -7.11 -5.20
C LEU A 317 -12.04 -6.36 -5.39
N TRP A 318 -11.72 -5.51 -4.42
CA TRP A 318 -10.42 -4.88 -4.28
C TRP A 318 -9.49 -5.78 -3.49
N VAL A 319 -8.47 -6.32 -4.17
CA VAL A 319 -7.58 -7.36 -3.62
C VAL A 319 -6.74 -6.81 -2.47
N GLU A 320 -6.21 -5.60 -2.64
CA GLU A 320 -5.42 -4.92 -1.63
C GLU A 320 -6.23 -4.70 -0.35
N GLY A 321 -7.41 -4.09 -0.44
CA GLY A 321 -8.27 -3.86 0.71
C GLY A 321 -8.74 -5.15 1.39
N THR A 322 -8.96 -6.21 0.61
CA THR A 322 -9.28 -7.53 1.18
C THR A 322 -8.10 -8.09 1.99
N ALA A 323 -6.85 -7.86 1.54
CA ALA A 323 -5.65 -8.22 2.29
C ALA A 323 -5.47 -7.37 3.56
N GLN A 324 -5.75 -6.07 3.47
CA GLN A 324 -5.79 -5.16 4.64
C GLN A 324 -6.81 -5.65 5.66
N ALA A 325 -8.03 -6.00 5.23
CA ALA A 325 -9.07 -6.55 6.10
C ALA A 325 -8.63 -7.86 6.75
N SER A 326 -7.94 -8.74 6.02
CA SER A 326 -7.37 -9.96 6.59
C SER A 326 -6.47 -9.65 7.80
N LEU A 327 -5.54 -8.69 7.66
CA LEU A 327 -4.66 -8.30 8.76
C LEU A 327 -5.43 -7.58 9.89
N ALA A 328 -6.37 -6.70 9.55
CA ALA A 328 -7.19 -5.99 10.54
C ALA A 328 -8.02 -6.94 11.40
N TYR A 329 -8.64 -7.97 10.82
CA TYR A 329 -9.36 -8.99 11.57
C TYR A 329 -8.45 -9.82 12.49
N ARG A 330 -7.22 -10.09 12.06
CA ARG A 330 -6.25 -10.76 12.92
C ARG A 330 -5.91 -9.89 14.13
N ILE A 331 -5.63 -8.61 13.94
CA ILE A 331 -5.38 -7.64 15.02
C ILE A 331 -6.59 -7.53 15.95
N ALA A 332 -7.79 -7.63 15.41
CA ALA A 332 -9.04 -7.60 16.17
C ALA A 332 -9.34 -8.92 16.92
N GLY A 333 -8.48 -9.96 16.81
CA GLY A 333 -8.63 -11.24 17.50
C GLY A 333 -9.54 -12.24 16.77
N ASP A 334 -9.75 -12.06 15.46
CA ASP A 334 -10.46 -13.03 14.60
C ASP A 334 -9.52 -13.66 13.55
N PRO A 335 -8.63 -14.57 13.95
CA PRO A 335 -7.70 -15.23 13.05
C PRO A 335 -8.41 -16.14 12.03
N ARG A 336 -9.64 -16.60 12.31
CA ARG A 336 -10.41 -17.42 11.36
C ARG A 336 -10.85 -16.58 10.16
N ARG A 337 -11.45 -15.42 10.42
CA ARG A 337 -11.86 -14.48 9.36
C ARG A 337 -10.66 -13.99 8.56
N SER A 338 -9.56 -13.65 9.25
CA SER A 338 -8.28 -13.31 8.63
C SER A 338 -7.81 -14.39 7.64
N ALA A 339 -7.72 -15.64 8.07
CA ALA A 339 -7.30 -16.75 7.23
C ALA A 339 -8.23 -17.00 6.02
N GLN A 340 -9.55 -16.87 6.22
CA GLN A 340 -10.53 -16.98 5.13
C GLN A 340 -10.31 -15.91 4.06
N LEU A 341 -10.20 -14.64 4.43
CA LEU A 341 -9.96 -13.54 3.50
C LEU A 341 -8.65 -13.73 2.73
N LEU A 342 -7.57 -14.07 3.41
CA LEU A 342 -6.29 -14.31 2.75
C LEU A 342 -6.36 -15.49 1.76
N ALA A 343 -7.08 -16.55 2.11
CA ALA A 343 -7.24 -17.72 1.24
C ALA A 343 -8.02 -17.38 -0.06
N THR A 344 -8.98 -16.46 0.00
CA THR A 344 -9.75 -16.07 -1.20
C THR A 344 -8.89 -15.37 -2.24
N LEU A 345 -7.80 -14.70 -1.83
CA LEU A 345 -6.90 -13.96 -2.71
C LEU A 345 -6.05 -14.86 -3.61
N GLU A 346 -5.95 -16.16 -3.31
CA GLU A 346 -5.23 -17.09 -4.19
C GLU A 346 -5.85 -17.18 -5.59
N ALA A 347 -7.14 -16.87 -5.74
CA ALA A 347 -7.82 -16.81 -7.03
C ALA A 347 -7.36 -15.64 -7.92
N ASP A 348 -6.71 -14.65 -7.33
CA ASP A 348 -6.21 -13.45 -8.02
C ASP A 348 -4.70 -13.52 -8.30
N ARG A 349 -4.07 -14.67 -7.97
CA ARG A 349 -2.65 -14.90 -8.20
C ARG A 349 -2.36 -15.13 -9.68
N THR A 350 -1.38 -14.41 -10.16
CA THR A 350 -0.89 -14.48 -11.55
C THR A 350 0.26 -15.48 -11.70
N PRO A 351 0.65 -15.85 -12.92
CA PRO A 351 1.82 -16.72 -13.17
C PRO A 351 3.15 -16.14 -12.64
N SER A 352 3.28 -14.80 -12.56
CA SER A 352 4.46 -14.17 -11.93
C SER A 352 4.47 -14.31 -10.40
N GLY A 353 3.35 -14.76 -9.81
CA GLY A 353 3.16 -14.87 -8.38
C GLY A 353 2.59 -13.61 -7.72
N PHE A 354 2.54 -12.49 -8.43
CA PHE A 354 1.84 -11.29 -7.99
C PHE A 354 0.33 -11.54 -7.89
N LEU A 355 -0.34 -10.74 -7.08
CA LEU A 355 -1.79 -10.65 -7.10
C LEU A 355 -2.25 -9.52 -8.03
N ASN A 356 -3.36 -9.72 -8.73
CA ASN A 356 -4.02 -8.64 -9.44
C ASN A 356 -4.55 -7.60 -8.43
N ALA A 357 -4.64 -6.32 -8.84
CA ALA A 357 -5.23 -5.29 -7.98
C ALA A 357 -6.73 -5.53 -7.74
N THR A 358 -7.42 -6.08 -8.72
CA THR A 358 -8.86 -6.36 -8.68
C THR A 358 -9.18 -7.72 -9.29
N ARG A 359 -10.30 -8.33 -8.85
CA ARG A 359 -10.81 -9.58 -9.44
C ARG A 359 -11.58 -9.32 -10.74
N GLY A 360 -12.34 -8.22 -10.82
CA GLY A 360 -13.01 -7.75 -12.03
C GLY A 360 -12.05 -7.01 -12.97
N ALA A 361 -12.56 -6.46 -14.06
CA ALA A 361 -11.76 -5.71 -15.03
C ALA A 361 -11.13 -4.45 -14.40
N ARG A 362 -11.88 -3.76 -13.56
CA ARG A 362 -11.48 -2.62 -12.73
C ARG A 362 -12.40 -2.49 -11.53
N VAL A 363 -11.97 -1.73 -10.53
CA VAL A 363 -12.74 -1.28 -9.37
C VAL A 363 -12.62 0.23 -9.29
N SER A 364 -13.74 0.93 -9.06
CA SER A 364 -13.77 2.37 -8.84
C SER A 364 -13.46 2.69 -7.38
N THR A 365 -12.68 3.74 -7.15
CA THR A 365 -12.54 4.30 -5.80
C THR A 365 -13.66 5.28 -5.45
N GLY A 366 -14.44 5.71 -6.44
CA GLY A 366 -15.40 6.80 -6.28
C GLY A 366 -14.75 8.18 -6.15
N LEU A 367 -13.43 8.27 -6.26
CA LEU A 367 -12.65 9.50 -6.12
C LEU A 367 -12.14 9.98 -7.49
N SER A 368 -11.86 11.28 -7.60
CA SER A 368 -11.16 11.83 -8.76
C SER A 368 -9.66 11.96 -8.48
N ILE A 369 -8.85 11.74 -9.52
CA ILE A 369 -7.40 11.91 -9.48
C ILE A 369 -7.06 13.41 -9.41
N ASP A 370 -7.72 14.23 -10.21
CA ASP A 370 -7.60 15.68 -10.13
C ASP A 370 -8.53 16.20 -9.00
N PRO A 371 -7.99 16.87 -7.97
CA PRO A 371 -8.79 17.37 -6.85
C PRO A 371 -9.80 18.47 -7.25
N THR A 372 -9.75 18.98 -8.46
CA THR A 372 -10.72 19.95 -9.00
C THR A 372 -11.78 19.30 -9.89
N ALA A 373 -11.61 18.03 -10.28
CA ALA A 373 -12.60 17.29 -11.04
C ALA A 373 -13.75 16.80 -10.18
N THR A 374 -14.91 16.64 -10.82
CA THR A 374 -16.12 16.12 -10.20
C THR A 374 -16.44 14.67 -10.56
N GLU A 375 -15.78 14.16 -11.62
CA GLU A 375 -15.96 12.78 -12.08
C GLU A 375 -14.96 11.86 -11.40
N ALA A 376 -15.45 10.72 -10.94
CA ALA A 376 -14.60 9.68 -10.37
C ALA A 376 -13.85 8.97 -11.50
N ASP A 377 -12.54 9.17 -11.56
CA ASP A 377 -11.65 8.62 -12.58
C ASP A 377 -10.46 7.84 -11.99
N PHE A 378 -10.39 7.73 -10.67
CA PHE A 378 -9.40 6.90 -10.01
C PHE A 378 -9.90 5.45 -9.92
N PHE A 379 -9.23 4.55 -10.69
CA PHE A 379 -9.55 3.13 -10.79
C PHE A 379 -8.37 2.25 -10.46
N TYR A 380 -8.65 1.10 -9.84
CA TYR A 380 -7.75 -0.05 -9.82
C TYR A 380 -8.06 -0.96 -11.01
N PHE A 381 -7.02 -1.47 -11.68
CA PHE A 381 -7.15 -2.28 -12.89
C PHE A 381 -6.79 -3.74 -12.60
N ARG A 382 -7.42 -4.69 -13.31
CA ARG A 382 -7.04 -6.12 -13.21
C ARG A 382 -5.68 -6.37 -13.85
N ARG A 383 -4.64 -6.06 -13.09
CA ARG A 383 -3.23 -6.25 -13.44
C ARG A 383 -2.45 -6.72 -12.20
N PRO A 384 -1.34 -7.47 -12.41
CA PRO A 384 -0.44 -7.77 -11.31
C PRO A 384 0.00 -6.47 -10.65
N HIS A 385 -0.21 -6.36 -9.33
CA HIS A 385 -0.08 -5.10 -8.60
C HIS A 385 0.84 -5.24 -7.39
N LEU A 386 1.77 -4.29 -7.25
CA LEU A 386 2.77 -4.31 -6.18
C LEU A 386 2.11 -4.13 -4.80
N GLY A 387 1.24 -3.12 -4.64
CA GLY A 387 0.56 -2.82 -3.38
C GLY A 387 -0.32 -3.99 -2.91
N ALA A 388 -1.14 -4.56 -3.81
CA ALA A 388 -1.98 -5.72 -3.48
C ALA A 388 -1.14 -6.93 -3.03
N THR A 389 -0.02 -7.19 -3.70
CA THR A 389 0.89 -8.28 -3.35
C THR A 389 1.60 -8.01 -2.02
N ALA A 390 2.03 -6.77 -1.78
CA ALA A 390 2.68 -6.37 -0.53
C ALA A 390 1.73 -6.49 0.67
N TRP A 391 0.49 -6.01 0.58
CA TRP A 391 -0.49 -6.17 1.66
C TRP A 391 -0.83 -7.62 1.95
N ALA A 392 -1.01 -8.45 0.92
CA ALA A 392 -1.23 -9.89 1.10
C ALA A 392 -0.01 -10.55 1.77
N THR A 393 1.21 -10.10 1.45
CA THR A 393 2.44 -10.55 2.10
C THR A 393 2.48 -10.14 3.58
N LEU A 394 2.10 -8.90 3.90
CA LEU A 394 1.99 -8.43 5.29
C LEU A 394 0.96 -9.24 6.08
N ALA A 395 -0.21 -9.52 5.49
CA ALA A 395 -1.23 -10.38 6.10
C ALA A 395 -0.72 -11.82 6.31
N ALA A 396 -0.05 -12.41 5.31
CA ALA A 396 0.49 -13.78 5.38
C ALA A 396 1.66 -13.91 6.37
N THR A 397 2.44 -12.84 6.57
CA THR A 397 3.54 -12.79 7.54
C THR A 397 3.09 -12.29 8.91
N THR A 398 1.82 -11.91 9.05
CA THR A 398 1.24 -11.30 10.25
C THR A 398 2.01 -10.06 10.73
N TRP A 399 2.44 -9.23 9.80
CA TRP A 399 3.22 -8.04 10.08
C TRP A 399 2.36 -6.78 9.99
N ASN A 400 2.31 -6.02 11.08
CA ASN A 400 1.61 -4.74 11.09
C ASN A 400 2.57 -3.63 10.63
N PRO A 401 2.35 -3.02 9.43
CA PRO A 401 3.25 -2.02 8.88
C PRO A 401 3.26 -0.71 9.67
N PHE A 402 2.18 -0.37 10.36
CA PHE A 402 2.07 0.86 11.15
C PHE A 402 2.89 0.81 12.44
N THR A 403 3.14 -0.38 12.98
CA THR A 403 3.84 -0.54 14.26
C THR A 403 5.22 -1.18 14.11
N GLY A 404 5.54 -1.74 12.94
CA GLY A 404 6.76 -2.48 12.67
C GLY A 404 6.90 -3.77 13.48
N ARG A 405 5.77 -4.43 13.80
CA ARG A 405 5.73 -5.62 14.66
C ARG A 405 4.86 -6.73 14.07
N LYS A 406 5.19 -7.95 14.43
CA LYS A 406 4.29 -9.09 14.20
C LYS A 406 3.07 -8.98 15.11
N VAL A 407 1.95 -9.47 14.58
CA VAL A 407 0.70 -9.69 15.29
C VAL A 407 0.63 -11.17 15.68
N ASP A 408 0.32 -11.44 16.91
CA ASP A 408 0.20 -12.80 17.48
C ASP A 408 -1.00 -13.58 16.90
#